data_80357a190c8cdaa033cf9a5ecdeeecdf
#
_entry.id   80357a190c8cdaa033cf9a5ecdeeecdf
#
_cell.length_a   1.000
_cell.length_b   1.000
_cell.length_c   1.000
_cell.angle_alpha   90.00
_cell.angle_beta   90.00
_cell.angle_gamma   90.00
#
_symmetry.space_group_name_H-M   'P 1'
#
loop_
_entity.id
_entity.type
_entity.pdbx_description
1 polymer ?
#
loop_
_entity_poly.entity_id
_entity_poly.type
_entity_poly.pdbx_seq_one_letter_code
_entity_poly.pdbx_strand_id
1 'polypeptide(L)'
;MGAVFALFSGWYFWIPKILGLDYNLLYSKAHFWVLFTGVNLTFFPQHFLGLQGMPRRISDYPDAFTGWNFISSIGSIISVAATALFLHIVYLQLVKGKAIFGYPWAVPQLFSDYLRILKDKTAPGLEWALSNPPKPHAFTSLPLQSSTILSSIAAVSALFAVSSEFVCDAPRAWGLYFQDSASPQMEALIELHDNIMYYLVAILFSVGWIQGAIIKNFDSAKSPISNKYLNHGTLIELVWTITPALILVLIAFPSFKLLYLMDEVTDPSLSVLAEGHQWYWSYEYPDFLNSDGDFVEFDSYLVPESDLEEGALRMLEVDNRVILPEITHTRFILTAADVIHSFAIPALGVKCDAYPGRLNQFSVLINRLGTFYGLIYEQWPEL
;
A
#
# COMPACT_ATOMS: atom_id res chain seq x y z
N MET A 1 4.30 -4.89 5.35
CA MET A 1 5.44 -5.72 4.90
C MET A 1 6.71 -5.46 5.73
N GLY A 2 7.32 -4.27 5.69
CA GLY A 2 8.62 -4.00 6.32
C GLY A 2 8.73 -4.43 7.79
N ALA A 3 7.74 -4.12 8.63
CA ALA A 3 7.75 -4.49 10.04
C ALA A 3 7.79 -6.00 10.27
N VAL A 4 7.04 -6.79 9.49
CA VAL A 4 6.99 -8.26 9.60
C VAL A 4 8.33 -8.87 9.21
N PHE A 5 8.92 -8.45 8.09
CA PHE A 5 10.23 -8.95 7.68
C PHE A 5 11.35 -8.50 8.64
N ALA A 6 11.29 -7.29 9.18
CA ALA A 6 12.23 -6.82 10.20
C ALA A 6 12.15 -7.66 11.48
N LEU A 7 10.93 -8.02 11.92
CA LEU A 7 10.71 -8.89 13.08
C LEU A 7 11.35 -10.27 12.87
N PHE A 8 11.08 -10.94 11.75
CA PHE A 8 11.68 -12.25 11.45
C PHE A 8 13.19 -12.17 11.23
N SER A 9 13.69 -11.09 10.60
CA SER A 9 15.11 -10.86 10.44
C SER A 9 15.81 -10.75 11.79
N GLY A 10 15.25 -9.95 12.70
CA GLY A 10 15.75 -9.83 14.07
C GLY A 10 15.70 -11.16 14.83
N TRP A 11 14.59 -11.90 14.70
CA TRP A 11 14.48 -13.22 15.29
C TRP A 11 15.62 -14.15 14.84
N TYR A 12 15.77 -14.41 13.54
CA TYR A 12 16.79 -15.30 13.02
C TYR A 12 18.21 -14.85 13.35
N PHE A 13 18.43 -13.54 13.44
CA PHE A 13 19.75 -13.00 13.76
C PHE A 13 20.10 -13.20 15.24
N TRP A 14 19.19 -12.92 16.17
CA TRP A 14 19.49 -12.91 17.60
C TRP A 14 19.10 -14.20 18.36
N ILE A 15 18.19 -15.02 17.83
CA ILE A 15 17.72 -16.19 18.56
C ILE A 15 18.83 -17.19 18.89
N PRO A 16 19.84 -17.45 18.04
CA PRO A 16 20.97 -18.30 18.39
C PRO A 16 21.77 -17.74 19.57
N LYS A 17 21.83 -16.42 19.70
CA LYS A 17 22.46 -15.76 20.84
C LYS A 17 21.61 -15.90 22.10
N ILE A 18 20.30 -15.67 22.01
CA ILE A 18 19.39 -15.66 23.14
C ILE A 18 19.24 -17.05 23.75
N LEU A 19 19.05 -18.07 22.91
CA LEU A 19 18.82 -19.45 23.35
C LEU A 19 20.12 -20.28 23.44
N GLY A 20 21.19 -19.87 22.76
CA GLY A 20 22.40 -20.69 22.60
C GLY A 20 22.20 -21.91 21.74
N LEU A 21 21.12 -21.99 20.97
CA LEU A 21 20.71 -23.14 20.15
C LEU A 21 20.64 -22.75 18.67
N ASP A 22 21.15 -23.62 17.80
CA ASP A 22 21.06 -23.48 16.35
C ASP A 22 19.68 -23.86 15.81
N TYR A 23 19.31 -23.30 14.68
CA TYR A 23 18.10 -23.64 13.96
C TYR A 23 18.43 -24.21 12.56
N ASN A 24 17.46 -24.90 11.95
CA ASN A 24 17.65 -25.49 10.63
C ASN A 24 17.69 -24.43 9.54
N LEU A 25 18.86 -24.18 8.98
CA LEU A 25 19.12 -23.14 7.97
C LEU A 25 18.32 -23.37 6.67
N LEU A 26 18.09 -24.64 6.27
CA LEU A 26 17.31 -24.95 5.07
C LEU A 26 15.86 -24.53 5.25
N TYR A 27 15.25 -24.90 6.37
CA TYR A 27 13.87 -24.51 6.67
C TYR A 27 13.71 -23.01 6.86
N SER A 28 14.68 -22.32 7.43
CA SER A 28 14.66 -20.86 7.59
C SER A 28 14.73 -20.13 6.25
N LYS A 29 15.53 -20.61 5.31
CA LYS A 29 15.55 -20.10 3.94
C LYS A 29 14.23 -20.40 3.22
N ALA A 30 13.65 -21.58 3.39
CA ALA A 30 12.35 -21.93 2.85
C ALA A 30 11.26 -21.02 3.41
N HIS A 31 11.24 -20.78 4.74
CA HIS A 31 10.31 -19.86 5.38
C HIS A 31 10.40 -18.46 4.77
N PHE A 32 11.60 -17.92 4.60
CA PHE A 32 11.77 -16.58 3.98
C PHE A 32 11.12 -16.52 2.59
N TRP A 33 11.42 -17.49 1.70
CA TRP A 33 10.92 -17.45 0.34
C TRP A 33 9.42 -17.69 0.26
N VAL A 34 8.88 -18.59 1.07
CA VAL A 34 7.43 -18.86 1.13
C VAL A 34 6.70 -17.62 1.65
N LEU A 35 7.19 -17.00 2.74
CA LEU A 35 6.60 -15.79 3.29
C LEU A 35 6.73 -14.61 2.32
N PHE A 36 7.87 -14.44 1.67
CA PHE A 36 8.10 -13.39 0.68
C PHE A 36 7.10 -13.50 -0.48
N THR A 37 6.94 -14.69 -1.04
CA THR A 37 5.96 -14.94 -2.10
C THR A 37 4.54 -14.68 -1.63
N GLY A 38 4.15 -15.21 -0.47
CA GLY A 38 2.80 -15.05 0.07
C GLY A 38 2.44 -13.59 0.33
N VAL A 39 3.33 -12.83 0.98
CA VAL A 39 3.09 -11.42 1.29
C VAL A 39 3.00 -10.56 0.03
N ASN A 40 3.85 -10.80 -0.97
CA ASN A 40 3.78 -10.07 -2.24
C ASN A 40 2.49 -10.39 -3.00
N LEU A 41 2.09 -11.65 -3.09
CA LEU A 41 0.82 -12.05 -3.71
C LEU A 41 -0.40 -11.50 -2.96
N THR A 42 -0.30 -11.28 -1.65
CA THR A 42 -1.39 -10.67 -0.87
C THR A 42 -1.52 -9.18 -1.17
N PHE A 43 -0.45 -8.43 -1.08
CA PHE A 43 -0.53 -6.96 -1.06
C PHE A 43 -0.36 -6.30 -2.43
N PHE A 44 0.35 -6.91 -3.36
CA PHE A 44 0.58 -6.29 -4.67
C PHE A 44 -0.72 -6.13 -5.48
N PRO A 45 -1.61 -7.14 -5.57
CA PRO A 45 -2.88 -6.99 -6.27
C PRO A 45 -3.80 -5.92 -5.68
N GLN A 46 -3.70 -5.65 -4.38
CA GLN A 46 -4.54 -4.65 -3.71
C GLN A 46 -4.27 -3.21 -4.20
N HIS A 47 -3.09 -2.94 -4.77
CA HIS A 47 -2.83 -1.65 -5.40
C HIS A 47 -3.70 -1.47 -6.67
N PHE A 48 -3.85 -2.51 -7.47
CA PHE A 48 -4.70 -2.47 -8.66
C PHE A 48 -6.18 -2.33 -8.30
N LEU A 49 -6.63 -3.05 -7.27
CA LEU A 49 -7.98 -2.91 -6.74
C LEU A 49 -8.27 -1.49 -6.24
N GLY A 50 -7.31 -0.87 -5.54
CA GLY A 50 -7.42 0.51 -5.09
C GLY A 50 -7.50 1.53 -6.23
N LEU A 51 -6.70 1.36 -7.29
CA LEU A 51 -6.74 2.22 -8.49
C LEU A 51 -8.06 2.09 -9.24
N GLN A 52 -8.66 0.89 -9.26
CA GLN A 52 -9.98 0.65 -9.85
C GLN A 52 -11.15 1.16 -8.99
N GLY A 53 -10.88 1.68 -7.80
CA GLY A 53 -11.88 2.24 -6.90
C GLY A 53 -12.43 1.29 -5.85
N MET A 54 -11.87 0.08 -5.68
CA MET A 54 -12.29 -0.82 -4.60
C MET A 54 -11.95 -0.21 -3.23
N PRO A 55 -12.91 -0.05 -2.32
CA PRO A 55 -12.69 0.50 -1.01
C PRO A 55 -12.09 -0.49 -0.03
N ARG A 56 -11.80 0.00 1.16
CA ARG A 56 -11.30 -0.79 2.28
C ARG A 56 -12.45 -1.29 3.15
N ARG A 57 -12.24 -2.40 3.87
CA ARG A 57 -13.11 -2.89 4.95
C ARG A 57 -14.54 -3.25 4.51
N ILE A 58 -14.71 -3.70 3.28
CA ILE A 58 -16.00 -4.17 2.78
C ILE A 58 -16.09 -5.69 2.87
N SER A 59 -17.30 -6.20 3.15
CA SER A 59 -17.58 -7.64 3.25
C SER A 59 -17.79 -8.28 1.89
N ASP A 60 -18.30 -7.53 0.93
CA ASP A 60 -18.54 -7.97 -0.44
C ASP A 60 -18.17 -6.87 -1.43
N TYR A 61 -17.98 -7.20 -2.69
CA TYR A 61 -17.52 -6.29 -3.74
C TYR A 61 -18.06 -6.69 -5.11
N PRO A 62 -18.13 -5.75 -6.08
CA PRO A 62 -18.51 -6.05 -7.47
C PRO A 62 -17.64 -7.14 -8.09
N ASP A 63 -18.24 -7.95 -8.95
CA ASP A 63 -17.60 -9.16 -9.53
C ASP A 63 -16.31 -8.88 -10.31
N ALA A 64 -16.18 -7.68 -10.87
CA ALA A 64 -14.96 -7.22 -11.54
C ALA A 64 -13.70 -7.31 -10.67
N PHE A 65 -13.83 -7.19 -9.35
CA PHE A 65 -12.71 -7.26 -8.40
C PHE A 65 -12.32 -8.68 -7.97
N THR A 66 -13.11 -9.69 -8.36
CA THR A 66 -12.94 -11.09 -7.91
C THR A 66 -11.55 -11.65 -8.24
N GLY A 67 -11.04 -11.39 -9.45
CA GLY A 67 -9.76 -11.93 -9.90
C GLY A 67 -8.58 -11.55 -9.02
N TRP A 68 -8.39 -10.26 -8.77
CA TRP A 68 -7.31 -9.77 -7.92
C TRP A 68 -7.49 -10.13 -6.45
N ASN A 69 -8.72 -10.13 -5.93
CA ASN A 69 -9.02 -10.60 -4.58
C ASN A 69 -8.73 -12.10 -4.40
N PHE A 70 -9.00 -12.92 -5.43
CA PHE A 70 -8.66 -14.34 -5.41
C PHE A 70 -7.14 -14.58 -5.30
N ILE A 71 -6.34 -13.87 -6.10
CA ILE A 71 -4.87 -13.94 -5.99
C ILE A 71 -4.39 -13.48 -4.61
N SER A 72 -4.94 -12.40 -4.08
CA SER A 72 -4.63 -11.90 -2.73
C SER A 72 -4.95 -12.95 -1.67
N SER A 73 -6.08 -13.67 -1.80
CA SER A 73 -6.48 -14.74 -0.89
C SER A 73 -5.52 -15.94 -0.95
N ILE A 74 -5.06 -16.34 -2.13
CA ILE A 74 -4.01 -17.36 -2.27
C ILE A 74 -2.73 -16.92 -1.55
N GLY A 75 -2.32 -15.65 -1.73
CA GLY A 75 -1.16 -15.08 -1.04
C GLY A 75 -1.28 -15.15 0.48
N SER A 76 -2.46 -14.87 1.03
CA SER A 76 -2.71 -14.97 2.47
C SER A 76 -2.61 -16.40 2.99
N ILE A 77 -3.13 -17.39 2.26
CA ILE A 77 -3.00 -18.83 2.61
C ILE A 77 -1.52 -19.24 2.64
N ILE A 78 -0.73 -18.83 1.63
CA ILE A 78 0.71 -19.08 1.59
C ILE A 78 1.41 -18.44 2.78
N SER A 79 1.03 -17.24 3.19
CA SER A 79 1.58 -16.55 4.36
C SER A 79 1.25 -17.27 5.68
N VAL A 80 0.04 -17.82 5.80
CA VAL A 80 -0.35 -18.67 6.93
C VAL A 80 0.49 -19.94 6.97
N ALA A 81 0.68 -20.61 5.83
CA ALA A 81 1.55 -21.79 5.74
C ALA A 81 3.01 -21.47 6.12
N ALA A 82 3.52 -20.29 5.71
CA ALA A 82 4.85 -19.82 6.14
C ALA A 82 4.93 -19.62 7.66
N THR A 83 3.90 -19.06 8.27
CA THR A 83 3.83 -18.89 9.73
C THR A 83 3.83 -20.25 10.46
N ALA A 84 3.08 -21.23 9.95
CA ALA A 84 3.11 -22.59 10.48
C ALA A 84 4.51 -23.24 10.36
N LEU A 85 5.19 -23.03 9.23
CA LEU A 85 6.58 -23.46 9.04
C LEU A 85 7.52 -22.78 10.04
N PHE A 86 7.35 -21.49 10.30
CA PHE A 86 8.12 -20.78 11.32
C PHE A 86 7.94 -21.39 12.71
N LEU A 87 6.72 -21.68 13.14
CA LEU A 87 6.46 -22.34 14.42
C LEU A 87 7.10 -23.72 14.50
N HIS A 88 7.10 -24.47 13.38
CA HIS A 88 7.80 -25.73 13.29
C HIS A 88 9.32 -25.57 13.42
N ILE A 89 9.93 -24.54 12.83
CA ILE A 89 11.35 -24.23 12.98
C ILE A 89 11.70 -23.96 14.45
N VAL A 90 10.88 -23.14 15.12
CA VAL A 90 11.05 -22.83 16.55
C VAL A 90 10.95 -24.11 17.40
N TYR A 91 9.96 -24.96 17.13
CA TYR A 91 9.84 -26.26 17.81
C TYR A 91 11.08 -27.12 17.62
N LEU A 92 11.57 -27.27 16.39
CA LEU A 92 12.78 -28.06 16.10
C LEU A 92 14.02 -27.47 16.77
N GLN A 93 14.15 -26.13 16.83
CA GLN A 93 15.24 -25.45 17.51
C GLN A 93 15.26 -25.77 19.00
N LEU A 94 14.10 -25.73 19.66
CA LEU A 94 13.98 -26.00 21.10
C LEU A 94 14.22 -27.47 21.44
N VAL A 95 13.77 -28.40 20.57
CA VAL A 95 13.83 -29.84 20.85
C VAL A 95 15.12 -30.51 20.34
N LYS A 96 15.62 -30.07 19.19
CA LYS A 96 16.76 -30.71 18.48
C LYS A 96 17.90 -29.75 18.16
N GLY A 97 17.81 -28.47 18.62
CA GLY A 97 18.84 -27.47 18.37
C GLY A 97 20.18 -27.88 18.96
N LYS A 98 21.24 -27.70 18.17
CA LYS A 98 22.61 -27.91 18.64
C LYS A 98 23.08 -26.68 19.40
N ALA A 99 23.82 -26.90 20.48
CA ALA A 99 24.43 -25.79 21.23
C ALA A 99 25.42 -25.02 20.36
N ILE A 100 25.30 -23.71 20.37
CA ILE A 100 26.19 -22.78 19.66
C ILE A 100 27.10 -22.07 20.66
N PHE A 101 28.38 -22.13 20.39
CA PHE A 101 29.39 -21.41 21.13
C PHE A 101 30.05 -20.38 20.20
N GLY A 102 29.91 -19.10 20.52
CA GLY A 102 30.49 -17.99 19.75
C GLY A 102 29.56 -17.37 18.69
N TYR A 103 30.15 -16.81 17.65
CA TYR A 103 29.43 -16.09 16.58
C TYR A 103 28.99 -17.06 15.47
N PRO A 104 27.67 -17.33 15.31
CA PRO A 104 27.19 -18.33 14.36
C PRO A 104 27.27 -17.91 12.89
N TRP A 105 27.49 -16.62 12.62
CA TRP A 105 27.49 -16.04 11.28
C TRP A 105 28.88 -15.97 10.64
N ALA A 106 29.90 -16.60 11.27
CA ALA A 106 31.24 -16.67 10.73
C ALA A 106 31.27 -17.50 9.44
N VAL A 107 31.66 -16.88 8.33
CA VAL A 107 31.90 -17.57 7.07
C VAL A 107 33.22 -18.35 7.20
N PRO A 108 33.32 -19.59 6.72
CA PRO A 108 34.56 -20.39 6.82
C PRO A 108 35.81 -19.71 6.29
N GLN A 109 35.69 -18.86 5.27
CA GLN A 109 36.77 -18.05 4.70
C GLN A 109 37.22 -16.89 5.61
N LEU A 110 36.39 -16.47 6.54
CA LEU A 110 36.69 -15.46 7.56
C LEU A 110 37.14 -16.09 8.89
N PHE A 111 37.24 -17.40 8.96
CA PHE A 111 37.58 -18.09 10.21
C PHE A 111 38.98 -17.70 10.72
N SER A 112 39.93 -17.44 9.83
CA SER A 112 41.25 -16.89 10.19
C SER A 112 41.15 -15.46 10.71
N ASP A 113 40.31 -14.63 10.09
CA ASP A 113 39.98 -13.28 10.55
C ASP A 113 39.11 -13.28 11.82
N TYR A 114 38.23 -14.27 11.99
CA TYR A 114 37.46 -14.49 13.20
C TYR A 114 38.35 -14.79 14.41
N LEU A 115 39.35 -15.65 14.26
CA LEU A 115 40.33 -15.91 15.31
C LEU A 115 41.17 -14.66 15.61
N ARG A 116 41.45 -13.84 14.59
CA ARG A 116 42.12 -12.55 14.74
C ARG A 116 41.24 -11.52 15.43
N ILE A 117 39.95 -11.44 15.08
CA ILE A 117 38.92 -10.60 15.73
C ILE A 117 38.73 -10.97 17.20
N LEU A 118 38.72 -12.27 17.53
CA LEU A 118 38.65 -12.74 18.92
C LEU A 118 39.93 -12.37 19.72
N LYS A 119 41.07 -12.39 19.05
CA LYS A 119 42.37 -12.01 19.65
C LYS A 119 42.49 -10.51 19.89
N ASP A 120 41.95 -9.69 18.96
CA ASP A 120 42.00 -8.23 19.01
C ASP A 120 40.77 -7.59 19.68
N LYS A 121 39.82 -8.36 20.26
CA LYS A 121 38.58 -7.89 20.88
C LYS A 121 37.69 -7.02 19.98
N THR A 122 37.84 -7.11 18.67
CA THR A 122 37.05 -6.37 17.66
C THR A 122 35.93 -7.24 17.11
N ALA A 123 35.08 -7.81 17.96
CA ALA A 123 33.88 -8.52 17.55
C ALA A 123 32.89 -7.53 16.88
N PRO A 124 32.05 -7.97 15.91
CA PRO A 124 31.11 -7.12 15.17
C PRO A 124 29.95 -6.58 16.05
N GLY A 125 30.01 -6.74 17.34
CA GLY A 125 29.08 -6.23 18.35
C GLY A 125 29.47 -6.82 19.70
N LEU A 126 29.29 -6.01 20.75
CA LEU A 126 29.65 -6.40 22.12
C LEU A 126 28.83 -7.60 22.60
N GLU A 127 27.59 -7.72 22.10
CA GLU A 127 26.70 -8.83 22.37
C GLU A 127 27.25 -10.19 21.91
N TRP A 128 28.04 -10.21 20.84
CA TRP A 128 28.63 -11.44 20.29
C TRP A 128 29.95 -11.84 20.98
N ALA A 129 30.52 -10.97 21.79
CA ALA A 129 31.68 -11.26 22.63
C ALA A 129 31.32 -12.01 23.91
N LEU A 130 30.04 -12.05 24.28
CA LEU A 130 29.53 -12.74 25.44
C LEU A 130 29.22 -14.21 25.14
N SER A 131 29.10 -15.05 26.20
CA SER A 131 28.68 -16.46 26.08
C SER A 131 27.27 -16.59 25.52
N ASN A 132 26.99 -17.72 24.82
CA ASN A 132 25.66 -18.12 24.35
C ASN A 132 25.11 -19.27 25.23
N PRO A 133 23.95 -19.14 25.89
CA PRO A 133 23.19 -17.91 26.10
C PRO A 133 23.92 -16.92 27.02
N PRO A 134 23.59 -15.60 26.98
CA PRO A 134 24.18 -14.63 27.89
C PRO A 134 23.75 -14.91 29.32
N LYS A 135 24.64 -14.66 30.28
CA LYS A 135 24.31 -14.79 31.69
C LYS A 135 23.29 -13.74 32.12
N PRO A 136 22.41 -14.01 33.10
CA PRO A 136 21.53 -13.00 33.67
C PRO A 136 22.35 -11.75 34.08
N HIS A 137 21.81 -10.57 33.78
CA HIS A 137 22.46 -9.26 34.05
C HIS A 137 23.80 -9.02 33.32
N ALA A 138 24.01 -9.63 32.14
CA ALA A 138 25.25 -9.45 31.36
C ALA A 138 25.44 -8.02 30.81
N PHE A 139 24.39 -7.19 30.76
CA PHE A 139 24.40 -5.82 30.23
C PHE A 139 24.14 -4.78 31.35
N THR A 140 24.93 -4.82 32.40
CA THR A 140 24.83 -3.85 33.49
C THR A 140 25.46 -2.49 33.20
N SER A 141 26.22 -2.36 32.10
CA SER A 141 26.81 -1.12 31.62
C SER A 141 26.38 -0.88 30.16
N LEU A 142 26.26 0.41 29.76
CA LEU A 142 25.91 0.80 28.40
C LEU A 142 26.97 0.29 27.41
N PRO A 143 26.56 -0.44 26.33
CA PRO A 143 27.48 -0.86 25.29
C PRO A 143 27.99 0.37 24.52
N LEU A 144 29.29 0.45 24.30
CA LEU A 144 29.89 1.46 23.43
C LEU A 144 29.42 1.19 21.97
N GLN A 145 28.68 2.14 21.40
CA GLN A 145 28.29 2.09 20.01
C GLN A 145 29.51 2.35 19.10
N SER A 146 29.91 1.36 18.30
CA SER A 146 30.69 1.61 17.11
C SER A 146 29.80 1.35 15.88
N SER A 147 29.68 2.40 15.08
CA SER A 147 28.89 2.46 13.85
C SER A 147 29.46 1.60 12.72
N THR A 148 28.61 0.98 11.93
CA THR A 148 28.68 0.86 10.43
C THR A 148 27.85 -0.30 9.92
N ILE A 149 26.85 -0.06 9.17
CA ILE A 149 26.58 0.38 7.79
C ILE A 149 26.68 -0.72 6.72
N LEU A 150 25.60 -0.73 5.93
CA LEU A 150 25.47 -0.83 4.47
C LEU A 150 25.32 -2.21 3.87
N SER A 151 24.47 -2.31 2.99
CA SER A 151 23.86 -1.81 1.75
C SER A 151 23.55 -2.99 0.85
N SER A 152 22.69 -2.96 0.06
CA SER A 152 22.22 -2.44 -1.21
C SER A 152 21.56 -3.49 -2.09
N ILE A 153 20.78 -3.12 -2.81
CA ILE A 153 19.72 -3.14 -3.80
C ILE A 153 20.03 -3.63 -5.22
N ALA A 154 19.08 -4.18 -5.94
CA ALA A 154 18.84 -3.99 -7.39
C ALA A 154 17.48 -4.50 -7.85
N ALA A 155 16.85 -3.74 -8.50
CA ALA A 155 16.12 -3.44 -9.72
C ALA A 155 15.46 -4.59 -10.50
N VAL A 156 14.25 -4.33 -10.98
CA VAL A 156 13.76 -4.77 -12.30
C VAL A 156 12.54 -3.97 -12.73
N SER A 157 12.57 -3.54 -13.96
CA SER A 157 11.53 -2.86 -14.72
C SER A 157 10.69 -3.84 -15.53
N ALA A 158 9.42 -3.56 -15.70
CA ALA A 158 8.61 -4.11 -16.79
C ALA A 158 7.57 -3.10 -17.28
N LEU A 159 7.52 -3.01 -18.56
CA LEU A 159 6.74 -2.20 -19.48
C LEU A 159 5.36 -2.76 -19.68
N PHE A 160 4.32 -1.91 -19.74
CA PHE A 160 3.05 -2.30 -20.32
C PHE A 160 2.41 -1.17 -21.13
N ALA A 161 2.00 -1.51 -22.34
CA ALA A 161 1.17 -0.70 -23.22
C ALA A 161 -0.31 -1.12 -23.07
N VAL A 162 -1.20 -0.16 -23.13
CA VAL A 162 -2.65 -0.40 -23.03
C VAL A 162 -3.35 0.16 -24.25
N SER A 163 -4.25 -0.64 -24.81
CA SER A 163 -5.21 -0.26 -25.83
C SER A 163 -6.57 -0.01 -25.22
N SER A 164 -7.24 1.04 -25.71
CA SER A 164 -8.57 1.51 -25.31
C SER A 164 -9.72 0.68 -25.94
N GLU A 165 -10.86 0.56 -25.25
CA GLU A 165 -12.20 0.90 -25.76
C GLU A 165 -13.36 0.50 -24.84
N PHE A 166 -14.37 1.36 -24.85
CA PHE A 166 -15.79 1.31 -24.49
C PHE A 166 -16.22 1.85 -23.11
N VAL A 167 -17.21 2.76 -23.22
CA VAL A 167 -17.72 3.70 -22.25
C VAL A 167 -18.75 3.04 -21.33
N CYS A 168 -18.26 2.26 -20.39
CA CYS A 168 -18.99 1.92 -19.19
C CYS A 168 -18.04 2.15 -18.03
N ASP A 169 -18.32 3.16 -17.19
CA ASP A 169 -17.42 3.61 -16.11
C ASP A 169 -17.56 2.74 -14.86
N ALA A 170 -17.64 1.45 -15.08
CA ALA A 170 -17.59 0.41 -14.06
C ALA A 170 -16.17 -0.14 -13.89
N PRO A 171 -15.86 -0.72 -12.72
CA PRO A 171 -14.61 -1.47 -12.54
C PRO A 171 -14.51 -2.60 -13.58
N ARG A 172 -13.31 -2.77 -14.14
CA ARG A 172 -13.05 -3.82 -15.13
C ARG A 172 -12.36 -5.01 -14.48
N ALA A 173 -12.74 -6.23 -14.92
CA ALA A 173 -12.04 -7.43 -14.48
C ALA A 173 -10.55 -7.33 -14.85
N TRP A 174 -9.65 -7.64 -13.89
CA TRP A 174 -8.19 -7.55 -14.04
C TRP A 174 -7.66 -6.14 -14.36
N GLY A 175 -8.43 -5.09 -14.05
CA GLY A 175 -7.97 -3.71 -14.24
C GLY A 175 -6.68 -3.42 -13.47
N LEU A 176 -5.77 -2.67 -14.10
CA LEU A 176 -4.45 -2.31 -13.54
C LEU A 176 -4.33 -0.82 -13.22
N TYR A 177 -5.26 -0.03 -13.74
CA TYR A 177 -5.19 1.43 -13.70
C TYR A 177 -6.52 2.04 -13.28
N PHE A 178 -6.61 3.36 -13.22
CA PHE A 178 -7.83 4.08 -12.91
C PHE A 178 -8.94 3.81 -13.92
N GLN A 179 -10.18 4.14 -13.54
CA GLN A 179 -11.29 4.25 -14.48
C GLN A 179 -11.09 5.48 -15.38
N ASP A 180 -11.77 5.50 -16.54
CA ASP A 180 -11.69 6.63 -17.45
C ASP A 180 -12.25 7.89 -16.78
N SER A 181 -11.51 9.01 -16.82
CA SER A 181 -11.93 10.26 -16.18
C SER A 181 -13.19 10.83 -16.85
N ALA A 182 -14.08 11.36 -16.03
CA ALA A 182 -15.29 12.06 -16.48
C ALA A 182 -15.41 13.46 -15.88
N SER A 183 -14.41 13.91 -15.16
CA SER A 183 -14.35 15.25 -14.56
C SER A 183 -12.94 15.82 -14.62
N PRO A 184 -12.77 17.16 -14.59
CA PRO A 184 -11.45 17.79 -14.50
C PRO A 184 -10.67 17.39 -13.24
N GLN A 185 -11.36 17.13 -12.14
CA GLN A 185 -10.75 16.69 -10.89
C GLN A 185 -10.12 15.30 -11.04
N MET A 186 -10.83 14.37 -11.66
CA MET A 186 -10.31 13.01 -11.89
C MET A 186 -9.16 13.03 -12.89
N GLU A 187 -9.23 13.83 -13.94
CA GLU A 187 -8.15 14.00 -14.90
C GLU A 187 -6.88 14.53 -14.23
N ALA A 188 -7.00 15.57 -13.41
CA ALA A 188 -5.89 16.13 -12.66
C ALA A 188 -5.34 15.16 -11.59
N LEU A 189 -6.17 14.29 -11.02
CA LEU A 189 -5.75 13.23 -10.09
C LEU A 189 -4.91 12.18 -10.80
N ILE A 190 -5.32 11.74 -11.99
CA ILE A 190 -4.57 10.80 -12.83
C ILE A 190 -3.23 11.42 -13.23
N GLU A 191 -3.22 12.68 -13.67
CA GLU A 191 -1.99 13.41 -14.02
C GLU A 191 -1.02 13.50 -12.84
N LEU A 192 -1.51 13.81 -11.63
CA LEU A 192 -0.70 13.83 -10.42
C LEU A 192 -0.12 12.44 -10.09
N HIS A 193 -0.93 11.39 -10.17
CA HIS A 193 -0.48 10.02 -9.94
C HIS A 193 0.65 9.65 -10.92
N ASP A 194 0.49 9.93 -12.19
CA ASP A 194 1.48 9.58 -13.21
C ASP A 194 2.78 10.36 -13.04
N ASN A 195 2.68 11.62 -12.64
CA ASN A 195 3.85 12.44 -12.28
C ASN A 195 4.61 11.82 -11.10
N ILE A 196 3.92 11.40 -10.04
CA ILE A 196 4.54 10.74 -8.89
C ILE A 196 5.17 9.41 -9.33
N MET A 197 4.46 8.60 -10.12
CA MET A 197 4.97 7.32 -10.63
C MET A 197 6.23 7.48 -11.48
N TYR A 198 6.33 8.55 -12.27
CA TYR A 198 7.55 8.88 -13.01
C TYR A 198 8.77 9.00 -12.09
N TYR A 199 8.65 9.76 -10.98
CA TYR A 199 9.73 9.87 -10.00
C TYR A 199 10.02 8.55 -9.31
N LEU A 200 8.99 7.80 -8.93
CA LEU A 200 9.16 6.51 -8.26
C LEU A 200 9.88 5.48 -9.15
N VAL A 201 9.56 5.44 -10.44
CA VAL A 201 10.24 4.57 -11.41
C VAL A 201 11.70 5.01 -11.59
N ALA A 202 11.97 6.30 -11.71
CA ALA A 202 13.33 6.81 -11.80
C ALA A 202 14.18 6.48 -10.56
N ILE A 203 13.60 6.59 -9.37
CA ILE A 203 14.23 6.20 -8.11
C ILE A 203 14.49 4.69 -8.07
N LEU A 204 13.51 3.88 -8.46
CA LEU A 204 13.63 2.41 -8.50
C LEU A 204 14.83 1.99 -9.37
N PHE A 205 14.93 2.54 -10.57
CA PHE A 205 16.08 2.25 -11.47
C PHE A 205 17.40 2.72 -10.90
N SER A 206 17.46 3.93 -10.34
CA SER A 206 18.69 4.51 -9.78
C SER A 206 19.19 3.69 -8.60
N VAL A 207 18.30 3.37 -7.69
CA VAL A 207 18.59 2.56 -6.52
C VAL A 207 19.02 1.16 -6.95
N GLY A 208 18.33 0.54 -7.89
CA GLY A 208 18.63 -0.75 -8.42
C GLY A 208 20.00 -0.83 -9.11
N TRP A 209 20.31 0.16 -9.91
CA TRP A 209 21.61 0.24 -10.57
C TRP A 209 22.76 0.35 -9.57
N ILE A 210 22.63 1.23 -8.57
CA ILE A 210 23.64 1.39 -7.51
C ILE A 210 23.91 0.06 -6.80
N GLN A 211 22.84 -0.72 -6.45
CA GLN A 211 23.03 -2.02 -5.78
C GLN A 211 23.70 -3.06 -6.68
N GLY A 212 23.24 -3.18 -7.91
CA GLY A 212 23.86 -4.07 -8.86
C GLY A 212 25.36 -3.73 -9.04
N ALA A 213 25.69 -2.45 -9.10
CA ALA A 213 27.06 -1.97 -9.17
C ALA A 213 27.88 -2.34 -7.92
N ILE A 214 27.30 -2.18 -6.73
CA ILE A 214 27.98 -2.54 -5.48
C ILE A 214 28.22 -4.05 -5.41
N ILE A 215 27.22 -4.88 -5.65
CA ILE A 215 27.37 -6.35 -5.63
C ILE A 215 28.42 -6.81 -6.65
N LYS A 216 28.41 -6.22 -7.85
CA LYS A 216 29.35 -6.57 -8.92
C LYS A 216 30.79 -6.16 -8.61
N ASN A 217 31.02 -4.99 -8.02
CA ASN A 217 32.34 -4.38 -7.88
C ASN A 217 33.01 -4.66 -6.53
N PHE A 218 32.23 -4.89 -5.47
CA PHE A 218 32.71 -5.09 -4.10
C PHE A 218 32.57 -6.55 -3.61
N ASP A 219 32.57 -7.50 -4.54
CA ASP A 219 32.71 -8.91 -4.21
C ASP A 219 34.12 -9.15 -3.58
N SER A 220 34.14 -9.88 -2.46
CA SER A 220 35.39 -10.18 -1.71
C SER A 220 36.46 -10.87 -2.53
N ALA A 221 36.09 -11.61 -3.58
CA ALA A 221 37.04 -12.23 -4.51
C ALA A 221 37.66 -11.23 -5.47
N LYS A 222 36.99 -10.13 -5.79
CA LYS A 222 37.46 -9.12 -6.76
C LYS A 222 38.06 -7.89 -6.10
N SER A 223 37.62 -7.54 -4.91
CA SER A 223 38.10 -6.38 -4.16
C SER A 223 38.57 -6.78 -2.76
N PRO A 224 39.82 -7.26 -2.64
CA PRO A 224 40.33 -7.71 -1.35
C PRO A 224 40.64 -6.57 -0.39
N ILE A 225 40.67 -5.31 -0.87
CA ILE A 225 40.94 -4.13 -0.03
C ILE A 225 39.66 -3.66 0.62
N SER A 226 39.60 -3.75 1.95
CA SER A 226 38.50 -3.24 2.74
C SER A 226 38.86 -1.89 3.37
N ASN A 227 38.09 -0.85 3.03
CA ASN A 227 38.27 0.49 3.60
C ASN A 227 37.55 0.58 4.98
N LYS A 228 38.09 -0.09 5.98
CA LYS A 228 37.50 -0.24 7.33
C LYS A 228 37.31 1.08 8.09
N TYR A 229 37.97 2.14 7.71
CA TYR A 229 37.96 3.44 8.39
C TYR A 229 37.15 4.51 7.64
N LEU A 230 36.59 4.18 6.47
CA LEU A 230 35.70 5.06 5.74
C LEU A 230 34.30 4.95 6.32
N ASN A 231 33.92 5.89 7.20
CA ASN A 231 32.68 5.87 7.95
C ASN A 231 31.71 7.01 7.59
N HIS A 232 32.14 7.98 6.77
CA HIS A 232 31.29 9.07 6.30
C HIS A 232 31.77 9.62 4.96
N GLY A 233 30.86 10.29 4.24
CA GLY A 233 31.14 10.96 2.98
C GLY A 233 30.26 12.20 2.83
N THR A 234 30.72 13.32 3.39
CA THR A 234 29.93 14.56 3.52
C THR A 234 29.29 15.02 2.23
N LEU A 235 29.99 14.94 1.09
CA LEU A 235 29.45 15.37 -0.20
C LEU A 235 28.30 14.49 -0.67
N ILE A 236 28.44 13.17 -0.59
CA ILE A 236 27.38 12.25 -1.03
C ILE A 236 26.19 12.29 -0.09
N GLU A 237 26.41 12.47 1.21
CA GLU A 237 25.35 12.66 2.21
C GLU A 237 24.53 13.92 1.91
N LEU A 238 25.20 15.03 1.58
CA LEU A 238 24.54 16.26 1.18
C LEU A 238 23.69 16.06 -0.09
N VAL A 239 24.21 15.38 -1.10
CA VAL A 239 23.51 15.10 -2.35
C VAL A 239 22.27 14.28 -2.11
N TRP A 240 22.37 13.14 -1.36
CA TRP A 240 21.19 12.30 -1.14
C TRP A 240 20.16 12.89 -0.16
N THR A 241 20.52 13.93 0.60
CA THR A 241 19.57 14.67 1.45
C THR A 241 18.84 15.74 0.64
N ILE A 242 19.55 16.50 -0.20
CA ILE A 242 18.95 17.59 -0.97
C ILE A 242 18.09 17.05 -2.13
N THR A 243 18.53 16.00 -2.82
CA THR A 243 17.81 15.47 -4.00
C THR A 243 16.37 15.03 -3.66
N PRO A 244 16.12 14.23 -2.62
CA PRO A 244 14.74 13.91 -2.22
C PRO A 244 13.91 15.13 -1.84
N ALA A 245 14.51 16.12 -1.16
CA ALA A 245 13.81 17.35 -0.82
C ALA A 245 13.34 18.13 -2.06
N LEU A 246 14.20 18.22 -3.08
CA LEU A 246 13.83 18.87 -4.36
C LEU A 246 12.71 18.09 -5.08
N ILE A 247 12.76 16.76 -5.10
CA ILE A 247 11.69 15.93 -5.67
C ILE A 247 10.37 16.16 -4.95
N LEU A 248 10.37 16.23 -3.62
CA LEU A 248 9.16 16.54 -2.84
C LEU A 248 8.58 17.90 -3.17
N VAL A 249 9.43 18.91 -3.37
CA VAL A 249 8.99 20.26 -3.81
C VAL A 249 8.35 20.20 -5.20
N LEU A 250 8.94 19.46 -6.14
CA LEU A 250 8.38 19.28 -7.48
C LEU A 250 7.01 18.57 -7.47
N ILE A 251 6.78 17.64 -6.55
CA ILE A 251 5.49 16.96 -6.37
C ILE A 251 4.48 17.86 -5.65
N ALA A 252 4.92 18.74 -4.75
CA ALA A 252 4.04 19.58 -3.95
C ALA A 252 3.22 20.57 -4.82
N PHE A 253 3.80 21.17 -5.84
CA PHE A 253 3.10 22.14 -6.68
C PHE A 253 1.87 21.57 -7.41
N PRO A 254 1.96 20.46 -8.18
CA PRO A 254 0.79 19.84 -8.79
C PRO A 254 -0.20 19.29 -7.75
N SER A 255 0.29 18.81 -6.59
CA SER A 255 -0.56 18.39 -5.50
C SER A 255 -1.40 19.51 -4.93
N PHE A 256 -0.83 20.71 -4.72
CA PHE A 256 -1.58 21.88 -4.29
C PHE A 256 -2.57 22.36 -5.36
N LYS A 257 -2.19 22.33 -6.64
CA LYS A 257 -3.10 22.66 -7.73
C LYS A 257 -4.35 21.78 -7.69
N LEU A 258 -4.17 20.46 -7.51
CA LEU A 258 -5.28 19.52 -7.39
C LEU A 258 -6.12 19.78 -6.13
N LEU A 259 -5.48 20.03 -4.99
CA LEU A 259 -6.17 20.33 -3.73
C LEU A 259 -7.11 21.54 -3.89
N TYR A 260 -6.63 22.65 -4.47
CA TYR A 260 -7.46 23.83 -4.73
C TYR A 260 -8.57 23.54 -5.73
N LEU A 261 -8.29 22.77 -6.80
CA LEU A 261 -9.31 22.40 -7.79
C LEU A 261 -10.45 21.57 -7.18
N MET A 262 -10.14 20.71 -6.20
CA MET A 262 -11.16 19.89 -5.52
C MET A 262 -11.95 20.64 -4.46
N ASP A 263 -11.35 21.64 -3.82
CA ASP A 263 -11.98 22.40 -2.73
C ASP A 263 -12.78 23.61 -3.24
N GLU A 264 -12.51 24.07 -4.45
CA GLU A 264 -13.19 25.23 -5.03
C GLU A 264 -14.62 24.88 -5.43
N VAL A 265 -15.58 25.51 -4.76
CA VAL A 265 -16.99 25.46 -5.14
C VAL A 265 -17.29 26.69 -5.99
N THR A 266 -17.26 26.52 -7.31
CA THR A 266 -17.71 27.56 -8.27
C THR A 266 -19.24 27.67 -8.21
N ASP A 267 -19.79 28.84 -8.68
CA ASP A 267 -21.25 29.06 -8.70
C ASP A 267 -21.98 27.89 -9.36
N PRO A 268 -22.72 27.08 -8.59
CA PRO A 268 -23.37 25.88 -9.13
C PRO A 268 -24.61 26.28 -9.93
N SER A 269 -24.79 25.64 -11.06
CA SER A 269 -26.00 25.75 -11.86
C SER A 269 -27.09 24.79 -11.45
N LEU A 270 -26.71 23.73 -10.72
CA LEU A 270 -27.59 22.68 -10.19
C LEU A 270 -27.10 22.27 -8.82
N SER A 271 -28.04 22.09 -7.89
CA SER A 271 -27.75 21.51 -6.57
C SER A 271 -28.49 20.16 -6.43
N VAL A 272 -27.85 19.20 -5.78
CA VAL A 272 -28.42 17.92 -5.42
C VAL A 272 -28.14 17.67 -3.95
N LEU A 273 -29.15 17.44 -3.16
CA LEU A 273 -29.01 16.95 -1.79
C LEU A 273 -29.00 15.42 -1.84
N ALA A 274 -28.03 14.81 -1.16
CA ALA A 274 -27.97 13.37 -1.01
C ALA A 274 -27.88 13.01 0.48
N GLU A 275 -28.82 12.25 0.95
CA GLU A 275 -28.92 11.79 2.33
C GLU A 275 -28.68 10.28 2.40
N GLY A 276 -27.69 9.87 3.21
CA GLY A 276 -27.35 8.47 3.41
C GLY A 276 -28.21 7.83 4.49
N HIS A 277 -28.76 6.68 4.19
CA HIS A 277 -29.53 5.83 5.10
C HIS A 277 -28.95 4.40 5.11
N GLN A 278 -29.25 3.63 6.12
CA GLN A 278 -28.95 2.19 6.14
C GLN A 278 -30.06 1.42 5.39
N TRP A 279 -29.90 1.01 4.18
CA TRP A 279 -28.78 0.89 3.28
C TRP A 279 -29.19 1.36 1.89
N TYR A 280 -29.55 2.60 1.75
CA TYR A 280 -29.95 3.27 0.52
C TYR A 280 -29.56 4.75 0.55
N TRP A 281 -29.67 5.44 -0.59
CA TRP A 281 -29.54 6.88 -0.67
C TRP A 281 -30.86 7.53 -1.06
N SER A 282 -31.19 8.63 -0.38
CA SER A 282 -32.26 9.53 -0.79
C SER A 282 -31.68 10.75 -1.50
N TYR A 283 -32.27 11.13 -2.61
CA TYR A 283 -31.84 12.27 -3.41
C TYR A 283 -32.97 13.29 -3.55
N GLU A 284 -32.63 14.58 -3.39
CA GLU A 284 -33.52 15.70 -3.58
C GLU A 284 -32.89 16.69 -4.55
N TYR A 285 -33.70 17.21 -5.48
CA TYR A 285 -33.33 18.29 -6.41
C TYR A 285 -34.05 19.59 -5.99
N PRO A 286 -33.45 20.42 -5.12
CA PRO A 286 -34.09 21.61 -4.59
C PRO A 286 -34.35 22.70 -5.65
N ASP A 287 -33.68 22.60 -6.79
CA ASP A 287 -33.86 23.54 -7.90
C ASP A 287 -35.07 23.21 -8.80
N PHE A 288 -35.72 22.05 -8.60
CA PHE A 288 -36.86 21.60 -9.38
C PHE A 288 -38.06 21.30 -8.50
N LEU A 289 -39.23 21.75 -8.96
CA LEU A 289 -40.50 21.45 -8.33
C LEU A 289 -41.31 20.49 -9.21
N ASN A 290 -42.00 19.56 -8.58
CA ASN A 290 -42.96 18.66 -9.23
C ASN A 290 -44.28 19.43 -9.53
N SER A 291 -45.25 18.75 -10.14
CA SER A 291 -46.56 19.32 -10.47
C SER A 291 -47.35 19.78 -9.24
N ASP A 292 -47.04 19.25 -8.07
CA ASP A 292 -47.74 19.52 -6.81
C ASP A 292 -47.10 20.65 -6.00
N GLY A 293 -45.93 21.15 -6.45
CA GLY A 293 -45.17 22.25 -5.86
C GLY A 293 -44.15 21.80 -4.80
N ASP A 294 -43.91 20.49 -4.66
CA ASP A 294 -42.90 19.91 -3.80
C ASP A 294 -41.58 19.70 -4.59
N PHE A 295 -40.46 19.58 -3.90
CA PHE A 295 -39.18 19.24 -4.52
C PHE A 295 -39.21 17.84 -5.14
N VAL A 296 -38.40 17.63 -6.18
CA VAL A 296 -38.25 16.31 -6.77
C VAL A 296 -37.32 15.47 -5.86
N GLU A 297 -37.92 14.51 -5.19
CA GLU A 297 -37.24 13.61 -4.24
C GLU A 297 -37.50 12.14 -4.63
N PHE A 298 -36.49 11.28 -4.44
CA PHE A 298 -36.61 9.84 -4.65
C PHE A 298 -35.54 9.07 -3.90
N ASP A 299 -35.90 7.82 -3.55
CA ASP A 299 -34.95 6.87 -2.98
C ASP A 299 -34.31 6.02 -4.05
N SER A 300 -33.08 5.63 -3.80
CA SER A 300 -32.24 4.80 -4.67
C SER A 300 -31.76 3.58 -3.92
N TYR A 301 -32.39 2.44 -4.18
CA TYR A 301 -32.06 1.16 -3.58
C TYR A 301 -31.20 0.30 -4.50
N LEU A 302 -30.27 -0.44 -3.90
CA LEU A 302 -29.50 -1.44 -4.63
C LEU A 302 -30.41 -2.57 -5.11
N VAL A 303 -30.33 -2.93 -6.39
CA VAL A 303 -31.11 -4.04 -6.96
C VAL A 303 -30.61 -5.37 -6.40
N PRO A 304 -31.46 -6.20 -5.77
CA PRO A 304 -31.09 -7.52 -5.30
C PRO A 304 -30.62 -8.44 -6.42
N GLU A 305 -29.72 -9.36 -6.13
CA GLU A 305 -29.15 -10.28 -7.13
C GLU A 305 -30.21 -11.13 -7.85
N SER A 306 -31.34 -11.43 -7.17
CA SER A 306 -32.48 -12.17 -7.74
C SER A 306 -33.21 -11.40 -8.85
N ASP A 307 -33.15 -10.08 -8.84
CA ASP A 307 -33.94 -9.19 -9.69
C ASP A 307 -33.07 -8.50 -10.75
N LEU A 308 -31.76 -8.83 -10.78
CA LEU A 308 -30.83 -8.31 -11.77
C LEU A 308 -31.14 -8.84 -13.18
N GLU A 309 -31.21 -7.93 -14.15
CA GLU A 309 -31.31 -8.30 -15.55
C GLU A 309 -30.00 -8.92 -16.08
N GLU A 310 -30.08 -9.73 -17.12
CA GLU A 310 -28.90 -10.34 -17.75
C GLU A 310 -27.98 -9.25 -18.31
N GLY A 311 -26.74 -9.20 -17.83
CA GLY A 311 -25.73 -8.19 -18.18
C GLY A 311 -25.67 -7.00 -17.24
N ALA A 312 -26.54 -6.92 -16.25
CA ALA A 312 -26.47 -5.90 -15.19
C ALA A 312 -25.30 -6.17 -14.22
N LEU A 313 -24.80 -5.12 -13.60
CA LEU A 313 -23.61 -5.19 -12.73
C LEU A 313 -24.03 -5.42 -11.26
N ARG A 314 -23.69 -6.58 -10.73
CA ARG A 314 -23.95 -6.94 -9.33
C ARG A 314 -23.30 -5.91 -8.38
N MET A 315 -24.05 -5.45 -7.37
CA MET A 315 -23.66 -4.45 -6.37
C MET A 315 -23.38 -3.04 -6.93
N LEU A 316 -23.79 -2.74 -8.14
CA LEU A 316 -23.65 -1.42 -8.77
C LEU A 316 -24.95 -0.89 -9.35
N GLU A 317 -25.93 -1.77 -9.66
CA GLU A 317 -27.22 -1.36 -10.21
C GLU A 317 -28.18 -0.93 -9.11
N VAL A 318 -28.92 0.16 -9.39
CA VAL A 318 -29.95 0.72 -8.53
C VAL A 318 -31.27 0.85 -9.30
N ASP A 319 -32.37 0.86 -8.58
CA ASP A 319 -33.71 1.02 -9.12
C ASP A 319 -33.94 2.44 -9.69
N ASN A 320 -33.49 3.46 -8.99
CA ASN A 320 -33.59 4.86 -9.38
C ASN A 320 -32.21 5.51 -9.48
N ARG A 321 -31.85 5.99 -10.68
CA ARG A 321 -30.56 6.62 -10.93
C ARG A 321 -30.65 8.14 -10.83
N VAL A 322 -29.60 8.75 -10.27
CA VAL A 322 -29.41 10.20 -10.31
C VAL A 322 -29.10 10.64 -11.74
N ILE A 323 -29.82 11.63 -12.26
CA ILE A 323 -29.64 12.15 -13.61
C ILE A 323 -29.03 13.54 -13.51
N LEU A 324 -27.88 13.74 -14.15
CA LEU A 324 -27.15 15.00 -14.14
C LEU A 324 -26.89 15.47 -15.58
N PRO A 325 -26.95 16.79 -15.83
CA PRO A 325 -26.61 17.35 -17.13
C PRO A 325 -25.10 17.35 -17.35
N GLU A 326 -24.70 17.12 -18.62
CA GLU A 326 -23.32 17.27 -19.07
C GLU A 326 -22.92 18.76 -19.10
N ILE A 327 -21.62 19.05 -18.91
CA ILE A 327 -21.00 20.39 -18.98
C ILE A 327 -21.71 21.40 -18.07
N THR A 328 -22.16 20.94 -16.93
CA THR A 328 -22.86 21.76 -15.92
C THR A 328 -22.21 21.60 -14.55
N HIS A 329 -21.90 22.73 -13.90
CA HIS A 329 -21.41 22.72 -12.53
C HIS A 329 -22.51 22.28 -11.58
N THR A 330 -22.39 21.08 -11.05
CA THR A 330 -23.33 20.50 -10.08
C THR A 330 -22.69 20.50 -8.70
N ARG A 331 -23.43 21.02 -7.73
CA ARG A 331 -23.06 20.93 -6.31
C ARG A 331 -23.83 19.81 -5.65
N PHE A 332 -23.11 18.91 -5.00
CA PHE A 332 -23.67 17.91 -4.09
C PHE A 332 -23.57 18.41 -2.66
N ILE A 333 -24.67 18.30 -1.93
CA ILE A 333 -24.75 18.53 -0.49
C ILE A 333 -25.01 17.17 0.14
N LEU A 334 -24.12 16.72 1.02
CA LEU A 334 -24.18 15.39 1.61
C LEU A 334 -24.46 15.46 3.09
N THR A 335 -25.41 14.65 3.54
CA THR A 335 -25.68 14.38 4.94
C THR A 335 -26.02 12.91 5.16
N ALA A 336 -26.25 12.50 6.40
CA ALA A 336 -26.71 11.18 6.75
C ALA A 336 -27.79 11.29 7.82
N ALA A 337 -28.77 10.40 7.77
CA ALA A 337 -29.86 10.34 8.74
C ALA A 337 -29.47 9.55 10.00
N ASP A 338 -28.64 8.54 9.87
CA ASP A 338 -28.37 7.52 10.91
C ASP A 338 -26.88 7.42 11.28
N VAL A 339 -26.05 6.82 10.44
CA VAL A 339 -24.63 6.56 10.68
C VAL A 339 -23.77 7.30 9.64
N ILE A 340 -22.45 7.17 9.72
CA ILE A 340 -21.53 7.76 8.75
C ILE A 340 -21.51 6.90 7.49
N HIS A 341 -21.87 7.53 6.35
CA HIS A 341 -21.77 6.92 5.02
C HIS A 341 -20.66 7.59 4.22
N SER A 342 -20.11 6.91 3.24
CA SER A 342 -19.13 7.48 2.31
C SER A 342 -19.67 7.43 0.88
N PHE A 343 -19.84 8.59 0.29
CA PHE A 343 -20.26 8.77 -1.09
C PHE A 343 -19.04 8.84 -2.00
N ALA A 344 -18.89 7.89 -2.91
CA ALA A 344 -17.72 7.83 -3.78
C ALA A 344 -18.10 7.44 -5.21
N ILE A 345 -17.64 8.25 -6.18
CA ILE A 345 -17.76 7.96 -7.61
C ILE A 345 -16.35 8.01 -8.23
N PRO A 346 -15.72 6.86 -8.44
CA PRO A 346 -14.33 6.79 -8.91
C PRO A 346 -14.08 7.50 -10.24
N ALA A 347 -14.99 7.37 -11.21
CA ALA A 347 -14.85 7.99 -12.53
C ALA A 347 -14.87 9.54 -12.46
N LEU A 348 -15.52 10.11 -11.46
CA LEU A 348 -15.55 11.56 -11.22
C LEU A 348 -14.43 12.02 -10.27
N GLY A 349 -13.68 11.11 -9.69
CA GLY A 349 -12.63 11.44 -8.70
C GLY A 349 -13.17 12.01 -7.40
N VAL A 350 -14.42 11.71 -7.07
CA VAL A 350 -15.10 12.27 -5.89
C VAL A 350 -15.18 11.20 -4.81
N LYS A 351 -14.82 11.61 -3.59
CA LYS A 351 -15.11 10.86 -2.38
C LYS A 351 -15.36 11.84 -1.25
N CYS A 352 -16.54 11.77 -0.64
CA CYS A 352 -16.92 12.63 0.46
C CYS A 352 -17.76 11.85 1.48
N ASP A 353 -17.46 12.04 2.76
CA ASP A 353 -18.18 11.36 3.82
C ASP A 353 -19.43 12.15 4.22
N ALA A 354 -20.55 11.46 4.40
CA ALA A 354 -21.82 11.98 4.89
C ALA A 354 -21.92 11.71 6.39
N TYR A 355 -22.07 12.78 7.18
CA TYR A 355 -22.17 12.72 8.64
C TYR A 355 -23.55 13.13 9.12
N PRO A 356 -24.14 12.42 10.11
CA PRO A 356 -25.37 12.87 10.76
C PRO A 356 -25.22 14.28 11.37
N GLY A 357 -26.17 15.16 11.04
CA GLY A 357 -26.17 16.53 11.56
C GLY A 357 -25.15 17.49 10.98
N ARG A 358 -24.40 17.09 9.95
CA ARG A 358 -23.44 17.93 9.22
C ARG A 358 -23.72 17.90 7.73
N LEU A 359 -23.70 19.06 7.10
CA LEU A 359 -23.77 19.20 5.65
C LEU A 359 -22.36 19.33 5.09
N ASN A 360 -21.88 18.32 4.39
CA ASN A 360 -20.68 18.38 3.57
C ASN A 360 -21.06 18.73 2.15
N GLN A 361 -20.14 19.33 1.40
CA GLN A 361 -20.41 19.68 0.01
C GLN A 361 -19.18 19.44 -0.86
N PHE A 362 -19.42 19.13 -2.12
CA PHE A 362 -18.44 19.17 -3.19
C PHE A 362 -19.09 19.64 -4.48
N SER A 363 -18.29 20.15 -5.40
CA SER A 363 -18.74 20.51 -6.74
C SER A 363 -18.07 19.63 -7.78
N VAL A 364 -18.79 19.29 -8.84
CA VAL A 364 -18.28 18.49 -9.95
C VAL A 364 -18.79 19.05 -11.28
N LEU A 365 -17.91 19.04 -12.29
CA LEU A 365 -18.25 19.30 -13.69
C LEU A 365 -18.11 17.97 -14.44
N ILE A 366 -19.21 17.48 -15.02
CA ILE A 366 -19.20 16.24 -15.80
C ILE A 366 -18.86 16.59 -17.26
N ASN A 367 -17.73 16.08 -17.77
CA ASN A 367 -17.19 16.46 -19.07
C ASN A 367 -17.74 15.61 -20.24
N ARG A 368 -18.40 14.50 -19.98
CA ARG A 368 -18.88 13.58 -20.99
C ARG A 368 -20.12 12.81 -20.56
N LEU A 369 -20.88 12.33 -21.51
CA LEU A 369 -21.99 11.41 -21.28
C LEU A 369 -21.49 10.05 -20.81
N GLY A 370 -22.29 9.36 -20.02
CA GLY A 370 -22.02 8.02 -19.52
C GLY A 370 -22.83 7.64 -18.30
N THR A 371 -22.77 6.39 -17.91
CA THR A 371 -23.28 5.91 -16.64
C THR A 371 -22.11 5.76 -15.66
N PHE A 372 -22.14 6.48 -14.58
CA PHE A 372 -21.09 6.50 -13.55
C PHE A 372 -21.57 5.75 -12.33
N TYR A 373 -20.81 4.77 -11.89
CA TYR A 373 -21.18 3.97 -10.74
C TYR A 373 -20.53 4.49 -9.48
N GLY A 374 -21.37 4.77 -8.47
CA GLY A 374 -20.97 5.09 -7.12
C GLY A 374 -20.96 3.85 -6.25
N LEU A 375 -20.10 3.82 -5.24
CA LEU A 375 -20.06 2.76 -4.26
C LEU A 375 -20.47 3.31 -2.89
N ILE A 376 -21.45 2.68 -2.27
CA ILE A 376 -21.95 3.03 -0.95
C ILE A 376 -21.09 2.32 0.08
N TYR A 377 -20.51 3.06 1.02
CA TYR A 377 -19.72 2.49 2.11
C TYR A 377 -20.24 2.95 3.44
N GLU A 378 -20.53 1.98 4.28
CA GLU A 378 -20.76 2.18 5.69
C GLU A 378 -19.44 2.14 6.43
N GLN A 379 -19.07 3.22 7.12
CA GLN A 379 -17.97 3.16 8.09
C GLN A 379 -18.59 2.69 9.42
N TRP A 380 -18.28 1.47 9.82
CA TRP A 380 -18.59 1.02 11.16
C TRP A 380 -17.90 1.95 12.16
N PRO A 381 -18.63 2.48 13.16
CA PRO A 381 -17.96 3.16 14.25
C PRO A 381 -17.02 2.17 14.94
N GLU A 382 -15.74 2.46 14.95
CA GLU A 382 -14.81 1.75 15.82
C GLU A 382 -15.23 2.09 17.27
N LEU A 383 -15.81 1.09 17.96
CA LEU A 383 -16.01 1.11 19.40
C LEU A 383 -14.66 0.95 20.14
#